data_171bf77917e5af28ccc11112ac37090e
#
_entry.id   171bf77917e5af28ccc11112ac37090e
#
_cell.length_a   1.000
_cell.length_b   1.000
_cell.length_c   1.000
_cell.angle_alpha   90.00
_cell.angle_beta   90.00
_cell.angle_gamma   90.00
#
_symmetry.space_group_name_H-M   'P 1'
#
loop_
_entity.id
_entity.type
_entity.pdbx_description
1 polymer ?
#
loop_
_entity_poly.entity_id
_entity_poly.type
_entity_poly.pdbx_seq_one_letter_code
_entity_poly.pdbx_strand_id
1 'polypeptide(L)'
;MSINIFMLLEKFLIPLPQQELEILSNAIIKFPNLIDENKDTLYYKNSHGYSNINDTLNYVDIIEKLVLPSVNRAVKFSHTYSRIYRNGSYLSPHTDRPGLDLTLSLCVRKDTKQSWPLNVSTIPHEGLWVNNDNIEKYKSKFLSIDLEPGQAGLMEGTKYPHWRNEIVCGPDDKNIYIFYHWSYV
;
A
#
# COMPACT_ATOMS: atom_id res chain seq x y z
N MET A 1 15.07 29.71 5.40
CA MET A 1 15.20 28.41 4.73
C MET A 1 14.08 27.52 5.23
N SER A 2 13.02 27.35 4.45
CA SER A 2 11.95 26.42 4.80
C SER A 2 12.49 25.00 4.63
N ILE A 3 12.60 24.27 5.72
CA ILE A 3 12.91 22.85 5.66
C ILE A 3 11.70 22.20 4.98
N ASN A 4 11.87 21.78 3.74
CA ASN A 4 10.90 20.91 3.06
C ASN A 4 10.82 19.61 3.88
N ILE A 5 9.83 19.51 4.75
CA ILE A 5 9.49 18.27 5.42
C ILE A 5 8.92 17.39 4.31
N PHE A 6 9.78 16.53 3.75
CA PHE A 6 9.35 15.48 2.84
C PHE A 6 8.38 14.59 3.59
N MET A 7 7.21 14.40 3.02
CA MET A 7 6.18 13.54 3.57
C MET A 7 6.67 12.08 3.54
N LEU A 8 7.09 11.59 4.70
CA LEU A 8 7.56 10.21 4.83
C LEU A 8 6.40 9.23 4.88
N LEU A 9 5.38 9.53 5.67
CA LEU A 9 4.18 8.72 5.85
C LEU A 9 3.08 9.60 6.44
N GLU A 10 1.97 9.74 5.73
CA GLU A 10 0.81 10.53 6.17
C GLU A 10 -0.45 9.68 6.16
N LYS A 11 -1.29 9.83 7.20
CA LYS A 11 -2.55 9.10 7.34
C LYS A 11 -3.73 9.96 6.91
N PHE A 12 -4.60 9.37 6.09
CA PHE A 12 -5.85 9.97 5.61
C PHE A 12 -7.04 9.13 6.03
N LEU A 13 -8.17 9.80 6.24
CA LEU A 13 -9.48 9.17 6.27
C LEU A 13 -10.14 9.44 4.91
N ILE A 14 -10.33 8.41 4.12
CA ILE A 14 -11.02 8.49 2.84
C ILE A 14 -12.51 8.41 3.12
N PRO A 15 -13.32 9.42 2.73
CA PRO A 15 -14.73 9.51 3.11
C PRO A 15 -15.62 8.55 2.29
N LEU A 16 -15.30 7.26 2.34
CA LEU A 16 -16.10 6.21 1.73
C LEU A 16 -17.04 5.60 2.77
N PRO A 17 -18.36 5.58 2.50
CA PRO A 17 -19.30 4.84 3.34
C PRO A 17 -18.94 3.36 3.44
N GLN A 18 -19.30 2.71 4.54
CA GLN A 18 -19.04 1.28 4.75
C GLN A 18 -19.57 0.43 3.59
N GLN A 19 -20.73 0.79 3.03
CA GLN A 19 -21.30 0.10 1.88
C GLN A 19 -20.41 0.14 0.64
N GLU A 20 -19.73 1.26 0.38
CA GLU A 20 -18.80 1.40 -0.74
C GLU A 20 -17.53 0.55 -0.54
N LEU A 21 -17.02 0.49 0.69
CA LEU A 21 -15.90 -0.38 1.03
C LEU A 21 -16.25 -1.86 0.84
N GLU A 22 -17.49 -2.25 1.17
CA GLU A 22 -17.99 -3.61 0.94
C GLU A 22 -18.13 -3.93 -0.56
N ILE A 23 -18.64 -2.98 -1.36
CA ILE A 23 -18.71 -3.11 -2.82
C ILE A 23 -17.31 -3.31 -3.40
N LEU A 24 -16.36 -2.46 -3.05
CA LEU A 24 -14.96 -2.57 -3.49
C LEU A 24 -14.32 -3.91 -3.07
N SER A 25 -14.51 -4.29 -1.81
CA SER A 25 -14.02 -5.57 -1.29
C SER A 25 -14.56 -6.75 -2.10
N ASN A 26 -15.86 -6.76 -2.36
CA ASN A 26 -16.52 -7.82 -3.12
C ASN A 26 -16.09 -7.85 -4.59
N ALA A 27 -15.91 -6.68 -5.22
CA ALA A 27 -15.40 -6.58 -6.59
C ALA A 27 -13.99 -7.17 -6.69
N ILE A 28 -13.11 -6.88 -5.73
CA ILE A 28 -11.76 -7.43 -5.69
C ILE A 28 -11.78 -8.95 -5.44
N ILE A 29 -12.55 -9.44 -4.46
CA ILE A 29 -12.62 -10.88 -4.15
C ILE A 29 -13.13 -11.70 -5.34
N LYS A 30 -14.09 -11.16 -6.08
CA LYS A 30 -14.74 -11.86 -7.20
C LYS A 30 -14.03 -11.66 -8.53
N PHE A 31 -12.95 -10.88 -8.57
CA PHE A 31 -12.26 -10.59 -9.82
C PHE A 31 -11.66 -11.87 -10.43
N PRO A 32 -12.05 -12.26 -11.66
CA PRO A 32 -11.75 -13.60 -12.21
C PRO A 32 -10.28 -13.80 -12.55
N ASN A 33 -9.52 -12.71 -12.69
CA ASN A 33 -8.13 -12.74 -13.13
C ASN A 33 -7.13 -12.41 -12.00
N LEU A 34 -7.54 -12.57 -10.73
CA LEU A 34 -6.59 -12.42 -9.62
C LEU A 34 -5.41 -13.36 -9.80
N ILE A 35 -4.22 -12.81 -9.77
CA ILE A 35 -2.97 -13.56 -9.87
C ILE A 35 -2.64 -14.13 -8.50
N ASP A 36 -2.41 -15.43 -8.44
CA ASP A 36 -1.84 -16.07 -7.27
C ASP A 36 -0.34 -15.74 -7.18
N GLU A 37 0.00 -14.89 -6.20
CA GLU A 37 1.37 -14.45 -6.00
C GLU A 37 2.19 -15.35 -5.07
N ASN A 38 1.68 -16.52 -4.71
CA ASN A 38 2.44 -17.53 -3.97
C ASN A 38 3.71 -17.98 -4.72
N LYS A 39 3.79 -17.69 -6.03
CA LYS A 39 4.98 -17.98 -6.84
C LYS A 39 6.12 -16.99 -6.64
N ASP A 40 5.83 -15.81 -6.12
CA ASP A 40 6.84 -14.83 -5.74
C ASP A 40 7.17 -14.95 -4.25
N THR A 41 8.01 -15.93 -3.93
CA THR A 41 8.41 -16.23 -2.55
C THR A 41 9.27 -15.14 -1.91
N LEU A 42 9.78 -14.18 -2.69
CA LEU A 42 10.61 -13.09 -2.19
C LEU A 42 9.80 -12.00 -1.49
N TYR A 43 8.58 -11.75 -1.95
CA TYR A 43 7.82 -10.60 -1.49
C TYR A 43 6.47 -10.95 -0.86
N TYR A 44 5.83 -12.02 -1.27
CA TYR A 44 4.45 -12.31 -0.89
C TYR A 44 4.22 -13.80 -0.66
N LYS A 45 3.42 -14.12 0.34
CA LYS A 45 2.94 -15.46 0.61
C LYS A 45 1.43 -15.40 0.85
N ASN A 46 0.70 -16.38 0.34
CA ASN A 46 -0.77 -16.50 0.49
C ASN A 46 -1.55 -15.23 0.09
N SER A 47 -1.06 -14.48 -0.91
CA SER A 47 -1.72 -13.27 -1.37
C SER A 47 -2.11 -13.35 -2.84
N HIS A 48 -3.14 -12.57 -3.23
CA HIS A 48 -3.62 -12.48 -4.60
C HIS A 48 -3.80 -11.01 -4.96
N GLY A 49 -3.43 -10.63 -6.16
CA GLY A 49 -3.54 -9.25 -6.59
C GLY A 49 -3.77 -9.06 -8.08
N TYR A 50 -4.16 -7.86 -8.46
CA TYR A 50 -4.32 -7.44 -9.86
C TYR A 50 -4.33 -5.92 -10.00
N SER A 51 -3.80 -5.45 -11.15
CA SER A 51 -3.78 -4.02 -11.48
C SER A 51 -5.07 -3.58 -12.16
N ASN A 52 -5.47 -2.32 -11.91
CA ASN A 52 -6.54 -1.62 -12.63
C ASN A 52 -7.87 -2.38 -12.69
N ILE A 53 -8.33 -2.92 -11.55
CA ILE A 53 -9.71 -3.36 -11.42
C ILE A 53 -10.60 -2.12 -11.60
N ASN A 54 -11.55 -2.14 -12.54
CA ASN A 54 -12.34 -0.96 -12.92
C ASN A 54 -13.01 -0.27 -11.74
N ASP A 55 -13.57 -1.05 -10.82
CA ASP A 55 -14.22 -0.51 -9.61
C ASP A 55 -13.25 0.34 -8.78
N THR A 56 -11.95 0.03 -8.76
CA THR A 56 -10.95 0.82 -8.01
C THR A 56 -10.62 2.13 -8.69
N LEU A 57 -10.72 2.21 -10.01
CA LEU A 57 -10.44 3.43 -10.79
C LEU A 57 -11.51 4.52 -10.58
N ASN A 58 -12.74 4.14 -10.24
CA ASN A 58 -13.83 5.10 -9.99
C ASN A 58 -13.57 6.06 -8.83
N TYR A 59 -12.59 5.75 -7.96
CA TYR A 59 -12.28 6.55 -6.78
C TYR A 59 -11.04 7.43 -6.94
N VAL A 60 -10.35 7.38 -8.09
CA VAL A 60 -9.12 8.16 -8.32
C VAL A 60 -9.35 9.65 -8.09
N ASP A 61 -10.39 10.24 -8.68
CA ASP A 61 -10.66 11.68 -8.58
C ASP A 61 -10.92 12.15 -7.14
N ILE A 62 -11.66 11.37 -6.35
CA ILE A 62 -11.96 11.73 -4.95
C ILE A 62 -10.69 11.62 -4.09
N ILE A 63 -9.88 10.60 -4.35
CA ILE A 63 -8.62 10.39 -3.65
C ILE A 63 -7.63 11.50 -4.01
N GLU A 64 -7.47 11.85 -5.27
CA GLU A 64 -6.58 12.93 -5.71
C GLU A 64 -6.96 14.27 -5.07
N LYS A 65 -8.23 14.63 -5.06
CA LYS A 65 -8.71 15.86 -4.41
C LYS A 65 -8.38 15.93 -2.93
N LEU A 66 -8.35 14.78 -2.25
CA LEU A 66 -8.08 14.71 -0.81
C LEU A 66 -6.57 14.71 -0.51
N VAL A 67 -5.81 13.99 -1.31
CA VAL A 67 -4.42 13.63 -0.98
C VAL A 67 -3.40 14.57 -1.61
N LEU A 68 -3.61 14.95 -2.88
CA LEU A 68 -2.63 15.75 -3.63
C LEU A 68 -2.39 17.16 -3.08
N PRO A 69 -3.32 17.82 -2.36
CA PRO A 69 -2.99 19.09 -1.70
C PRO A 69 -1.84 19.03 -0.69
N SER A 70 -1.53 17.84 -0.14
CA SER A 70 -0.38 17.65 0.75
C SER A 70 0.93 17.36 -0.01
N VAL A 71 0.86 17.14 -1.31
CA VAL A 71 2.01 16.78 -2.15
C VAL A 71 2.62 18.03 -2.79
N ASN A 72 3.90 18.30 -2.50
CA ASN A 72 4.61 19.52 -2.97
C ASN A 72 5.17 19.41 -4.41
N ARG A 73 4.79 18.41 -5.16
CA ARG A 73 5.30 18.13 -6.52
C ARG A 73 4.15 17.82 -7.46
N ALA A 74 4.34 18.15 -8.72
CA ALA A 74 3.41 17.71 -9.77
C ALA A 74 3.52 16.19 -9.92
N VAL A 75 2.37 15.55 -10.01
CA VAL A 75 2.24 14.09 -10.14
C VAL A 75 1.28 13.75 -11.27
N LYS A 76 1.49 12.57 -11.84
CA LYS A 76 0.61 11.97 -12.82
C LYS A 76 0.16 10.60 -12.31
N PHE A 77 -1.15 10.35 -12.31
CA PHE A 77 -1.69 9.04 -11.98
C PHE A 77 -1.11 7.95 -12.90
N SER A 78 -0.70 6.85 -12.31
CA SER A 78 -0.13 5.70 -13.00
C SER A 78 -1.15 4.56 -13.12
N HIS A 79 -1.48 3.94 -12.00
CA HIS A 79 -2.44 2.83 -11.95
C HIS A 79 -2.88 2.54 -10.52
N THR A 80 -3.88 1.66 -10.37
CA THR A 80 -4.21 1.02 -9.11
C THR A 80 -3.68 -0.41 -9.08
N TYR A 81 -3.38 -0.89 -7.88
CA TYR A 81 -3.11 -2.30 -7.63
C TYR A 81 -3.92 -2.75 -6.42
N SER A 82 -4.63 -3.86 -6.52
CA SER A 82 -5.42 -4.42 -5.43
C SER A 82 -4.80 -5.70 -4.93
N ARG A 83 -4.79 -5.91 -3.62
CA ARG A 83 -4.22 -7.10 -3.01
C ARG A 83 -5.07 -7.63 -1.87
N ILE A 84 -5.24 -8.95 -1.86
CA ILE A 84 -5.85 -9.72 -0.78
C ILE A 84 -4.73 -10.42 -0.03
N TYR A 85 -4.61 -10.15 1.27
CA TYR A 85 -3.70 -10.84 2.17
C TYR A 85 -4.49 -11.81 3.06
N ARG A 86 -3.90 -12.96 3.34
CA ARG A 86 -4.47 -14.04 4.15
C ARG A 86 -3.48 -14.50 5.21
N ASN A 87 -3.88 -15.47 6.01
CA ASN A 87 -3.00 -16.05 7.04
C ASN A 87 -1.64 -16.45 6.44
N GLY A 88 -0.57 -16.03 7.10
CA GLY A 88 0.81 -16.24 6.66
C GLY A 88 1.30 -15.25 5.58
N SER A 89 0.45 -14.32 5.11
CA SER A 89 0.90 -13.28 4.17
C SER A 89 1.85 -12.30 4.84
N TYR A 90 2.82 -11.82 4.07
CA TYR A 90 3.74 -10.75 4.45
C TYR A 90 4.08 -9.90 3.22
N LEU A 91 4.71 -8.78 3.44
CA LEU A 91 5.32 -7.95 2.41
C LEU A 91 6.77 -7.71 2.82
N SER A 92 7.70 -8.31 2.09
CA SER A 92 9.13 -8.12 2.37
C SER A 92 9.53 -6.65 2.21
N PRO A 93 10.52 -6.17 2.96
CA PRO A 93 11.05 -4.83 2.79
C PRO A 93 11.53 -4.60 1.35
N HIS A 94 10.97 -3.58 0.71
CA HIS A 94 11.26 -3.19 -0.66
C HIS A 94 10.99 -1.70 -0.86
N THR A 95 11.48 -1.15 -1.95
CA THR A 95 11.00 0.10 -2.53
C THR A 95 10.11 -0.22 -3.72
N ASP A 96 9.18 0.65 -4.03
CA ASP A 96 8.41 0.53 -5.26
C ASP A 96 9.32 0.66 -6.49
N ARG A 97 8.90 0.10 -7.60
CA ARG A 97 9.62 0.21 -8.87
C ARG A 97 9.60 1.65 -9.38
N PRO A 98 10.59 2.07 -10.19
CA PRO A 98 10.61 3.41 -10.80
C PRO A 98 9.28 3.74 -11.50
N GLY A 99 8.82 4.98 -11.33
CA GLY A 99 7.54 5.46 -11.85
C GLY A 99 6.34 5.24 -10.91
N LEU A 100 6.56 4.69 -9.71
CA LEU A 100 5.58 4.60 -8.63
C LEU A 100 6.07 5.45 -7.45
N ASP A 101 6.34 6.73 -7.73
CA ASP A 101 7.06 7.60 -6.79
C ASP A 101 6.24 7.91 -5.53
N LEU A 102 4.93 8.01 -5.70
CA LEU A 102 3.99 8.24 -4.63
C LEU A 102 2.99 7.10 -4.57
N THR A 103 2.81 6.51 -3.40
CA THR A 103 1.93 5.36 -3.15
C THR A 103 0.98 5.65 -2.01
N LEU A 104 -0.33 5.54 -2.26
CA LEU A 104 -1.37 5.53 -1.25
C LEU A 104 -1.86 4.10 -1.03
N SER A 105 -1.74 3.60 0.19
CA SER A 105 -2.26 2.28 0.61
C SER A 105 -3.59 2.47 1.33
N LEU A 106 -4.72 2.22 0.67
CA LEU A 106 -6.08 2.28 1.24
C LEU A 106 -6.48 0.91 1.78
N CYS A 107 -6.85 0.85 3.06
CA CYS A 107 -7.47 -0.33 3.64
C CYS A 107 -8.96 -0.37 3.25
N VAL A 108 -9.39 -1.43 2.58
CA VAL A 108 -10.79 -1.63 2.17
C VAL A 108 -11.50 -2.60 3.11
N ARG A 109 -10.77 -3.64 3.56
CA ARG A 109 -11.28 -4.65 4.49
C ARG A 109 -10.17 -5.12 5.42
N LYS A 110 -10.50 -5.32 6.68
CA LYS A 110 -9.59 -5.85 7.69
C LYS A 110 -10.37 -6.81 8.59
N ASP A 111 -10.24 -8.11 8.35
CA ASP A 111 -10.91 -9.14 9.17
C ASP A 111 -10.08 -9.47 10.40
N THR A 112 -8.76 -9.32 10.33
CA THR A 112 -7.91 -9.57 11.50
C THR A 112 -8.14 -8.54 12.60
N LYS A 113 -8.28 -9.03 13.84
CA LYS A 113 -8.37 -8.18 15.03
C LYS A 113 -7.01 -7.71 15.53
N GLN A 114 -5.93 -8.32 15.05
CA GLN A 114 -4.57 -7.95 15.44
C GLN A 114 -4.09 -6.74 14.61
N SER A 115 -3.23 -5.94 15.23
CA SER A 115 -2.51 -4.89 14.51
C SER A 115 -1.62 -5.51 13.43
N TRP A 116 -1.73 -4.99 12.21
CA TRP A 116 -0.94 -5.42 11.06
C TRP A 116 -0.45 -4.20 10.26
N PRO A 117 0.48 -3.44 10.84
CA PRO A 117 0.88 -2.16 10.30
C PRO A 117 1.70 -2.28 9.01
N LEU A 118 1.60 -1.25 8.19
CA LEU A 118 2.61 -0.92 7.21
C LEU A 118 3.76 -0.22 7.94
N ASN A 119 4.97 -0.75 7.79
CA ASN A 119 6.19 -0.17 8.31
C ASN A 119 6.93 0.53 7.18
N VAL A 120 7.40 1.75 7.42
CA VAL A 120 8.12 2.56 6.43
C VAL A 120 9.41 3.04 7.07
N SER A 121 10.55 2.70 6.47
CA SER A 121 11.87 3.14 6.94
C SER A 121 11.96 4.66 6.93
N THR A 122 12.57 5.24 7.95
CA THR A 122 12.93 6.66 7.93
C THR A 122 14.27 6.92 7.24
N ILE A 123 14.96 5.85 6.82
CA ILE A 123 16.22 5.89 6.09
C ILE A 123 15.88 5.74 4.61
N PRO A 124 16.12 6.77 3.78
CA PRO A 124 15.88 6.66 2.36
C PRO A 124 16.84 5.67 1.71
N HIS A 125 16.38 5.04 0.65
CA HIS A 125 17.20 4.22 -0.23
C HIS A 125 17.67 5.04 -1.43
N GLU A 126 18.95 4.95 -1.72
CA GLU A 126 19.56 5.51 -2.92
C GLU A 126 19.83 4.36 -3.89
N GLY A 127 19.02 4.24 -4.91
CA GLY A 127 19.12 3.16 -5.91
C GLY A 127 17.76 2.70 -6.42
N LEU A 128 17.78 1.72 -7.32
CA LEU A 128 16.55 1.30 -8.02
C LEU A 128 15.71 0.31 -7.22
N TRP A 129 16.32 -0.46 -6.31
CA TRP A 129 15.63 -1.49 -5.52
C TRP A 129 16.38 -1.78 -4.23
N VAL A 130 15.64 -2.02 -3.15
CA VAL A 130 16.20 -2.70 -1.98
C VAL A 130 16.24 -4.19 -2.31
N ASN A 131 17.45 -4.75 -2.31
CA ASN A 131 17.64 -6.18 -2.28
C ASN A 131 17.93 -6.64 -0.84
N ASN A 132 17.84 -7.94 -0.58
CA ASN A 132 17.90 -8.52 0.76
C ASN A 132 19.21 -8.25 1.55
N ASP A 133 20.27 -7.78 0.89
CA ASP A 133 21.63 -7.74 1.48
C ASP A 133 21.84 -6.60 2.50
N ASN A 134 20.92 -5.61 2.57
CA ASN A 134 21.05 -4.45 3.48
C ASN A 134 19.78 -4.10 4.24
N ILE A 135 18.89 -5.06 4.38
CA ILE A 135 17.53 -4.85 4.92
C ILE A 135 17.51 -4.39 6.37
N GLU A 136 18.43 -4.90 7.19
CA GLU A 136 18.49 -4.60 8.62
C GLU A 136 18.79 -3.12 8.90
N LYS A 137 19.56 -2.46 8.02
CA LYS A 137 19.77 -1.02 8.09
C LYS A 137 18.46 -0.26 8.05
N TYR A 138 17.54 -0.63 7.16
CA TYR A 138 16.26 0.06 6.96
C TYR A 138 15.26 -0.25 8.06
N LYS A 139 15.35 -1.43 8.69
CA LYS A 139 14.53 -1.82 9.83
C LYS A 139 14.97 -1.19 11.15
N SER A 140 16.15 -0.58 11.21
CA SER A 140 16.69 0.04 12.43
C SER A 140 15.93 1.28 12.87
N LYS A 141 15.30 2.01 11.93
CA LYS A 141 14.49 3.21 12.17
C LYS A 141 13.31 3.25 11.20
N PHE A 142 12.10 3.17 11.71
CA PHE A 142 10.90 3.15 10.89
C PHE A 142 9.71 3.79 11.62
N LEU A 143 8.72 4.18 10.83
CA LEU A 143 7.37 4.53 11.28
C LEU A 143 6.44 3.37 10.96
N SER A 144 5.41 3.20 11.77
CA SER A 144 4.37 2.18 11.56
C SER A 144 3.00 2.84 11.50
N ILE A 145 2.18 2.39 10.57
CA ILE A 145 0.80 2.84 10.45
C ILE A 145 -0.12 1.62 10.33
N ASP A 146 -1.01 1.45 11.29
CA ASP A 146 -2.10 0.48 11.20
C ASP A 146 -3.33 1.17 10.66
N LEU A 147 -3.92 0.60 9.61
CA LEU A 147 -5.01 1.17 8.85
C LEU A 147 -6.27 0.34 9.06
N GLU A 148 -7.32 1.02 9.48
CA GLU A 148 -8.67 0.48 9.52
C GLU A 148 -9.38 0.71 8.17
N PRO A 149 -10.48 -0.01 7.87
CA PRO A 149 -11.25 0.21 6.65
C PRO A 149 -11.63 1.69 6.46
N GLY A 150 -11.38 2.22 5.26
CA GLY A 150 -11.53 3.63 4.93
C GLY A 150 -10.33 4.51 5.28
N GLN A 151 -9.32 3.99 5.96
CA GLN A 151 -8.08 4.72 6.23
C GLN A 151 -7.01 4.40 5.19
N ALA A 152 -6.20 5.38 4.87
CA ALA A 152 -5.11 5.25 3.91
C ALA A 152 -3.80 5.85 4.45
N GLY A 153 -2.68 5.30 3.99
CA GLY A 153 -1.34 5.80 4.23
C GLY A 153 -0.68 6.22 2.92
N LEU A 154 -0.19 7.45 2.85
CA LEU A 154 0.53 8.01 1.70
C LEU A 154 2.03 8.04 1.99
N MET A 155 2.85 7.63 1.02
CA MET A 155 4.31 7.61 1.16
C MET A 155 5.02 7.77 -0.18
N GLU A 156 6.30 8.16 -0.15
CA GLU A 156 7.20 8.11 -1.31
C GLU A 156 7.75 6.67 -1.47
N GLY A 157 7.00 5.82 -2.20
CA GLY A 157 7.26 4.38 -2.28
C GLY A 157 8.59 4.01 -2.93
N THR A 158 9.06 4.77 -3.93
CA THR A 158 10.37 4.54 -4.58
C THR A 158 11.56 4.93 -3.71
N LYS A 159 11.34 5.75 -2.67
CA LYS A 159 12.41 6.34 -1.87
C LYS A 159 12.57 5.66 -0.52
N TYR A 160 11.47 5.29 0.12
CA TYR A 160 11.49 4.73 1.46
C TYR A 160 11.13 3.25 1.45
N PRO A 161 12.07 2.36 1.85
CA PRO A 161 11.77 0.94 2.01
C PRO A 161 10.62 0.72 2.97
N HIS A 162 9.70 -0.13 2.58
CA HIS A 162 8.50 -0.41 3.36
C HIS A 162 8.17 -1.90 3.34
N TRP A 163 7.47 -2.37 4.39
CA TRP A 163 7.16 -3.78 4.58
C TRP A 163 5.97 -3.99 5.52
N ARG A 164 5.46 -5.21 5.50
CA ARG A 164 4.54 -5.73 6.53
C ARG A 164 5.07 -7.06 7.04
N ASN A 165 5.02 -7.25 8.35
CA ASN A 165 5.38 -8.53 8.95
C ASN A 165 4.36 -9.61 8.58
N GLU A 166 4.69 -10.88 8.81
CA GLU A 166 3.75 -11.97 8.57
C GLU A 166 2.48 -11.78 9.42
N ILE A 167 1.32 -11.90 8.76
CA ILE A 167 0.02 -11.83 9.42
C ILE A 167 -0.37 -13.20 9.96
N VAL A 168 -0.83 -13.22 11.20
CA VAL A 168 -1.46 -14.40 11.81
C VAL A 168 -2.94 -14.08 12.03
N CYS A 169 -3.81 -14.80 11.34
CA CYS A 169 -5.26 -14.60 11.39
C CYS A 169 -6.01 -15.90 11.12
N GLY A 170 -7.33 -15.87 11.14
CA GLY A 170 -8.16 -17.03 10.83
C GLY A 170 -7.97 -17.49 9.36
N PRO A 171 -8.27 -18.76 9.06
CA PRO A 171 -8.07 -19.33 7.73
C PRO A 171 -8.90 -18.62 6.64
N ASP A 172 -10.06 -18.07 7.01
CA ASP A 172 -10.97 -17.37 6.10
C ASP A 172 -10.83 -15.85 6.12
N ASP A 173 -10.04 -15.32 7.07
CA ASP A 173 -9.83 -13.89 7.23
C ASP A 173 -9.09 -13.31 6.01
N LYS A 174 -9.49 -12.10 5.62
CA LYS A 174 -8.89 -11.36 4.52
C LYS A 174 -8.66 -9.92 4.94
N ASN A 175 -7.44 -9.44 4.67
CA ASN A 175 -7.16 -8.02 4.68
C ASN A 175 -6.98 -7.56 3.23
N ILE A 176 -7.74 -6.57 2.80
CA ILE A 176 -7.79 -6.10 1.42
C ILE A 176 -7.34 -4.65 1.37
N TYR A 177 -6.38 -4.39 0.51
CA TYR A 177 -5.83 -3.07 0.26
C TYR A 177 -5.90 -2.74 -1.23
N ILE A 178 -6.11 -1.45 -1.52
CA ILE A 178 -5.93 -0.86 -2.84
C ILE A 178 -4.76 0.11 -2.75
N PHE A 179 -3.83 -0.01 -3.66
CA PHE A 179 -2.70 0.89 -3.81
C PHE A 179 -2.96 1.80 -5.01
N TYR A 180 -2.92 3.10 -4.79
CA TYR A 180 -2.99 4.13 -5.83
C TYR A 180 -1.58 4.66 -6.02
N HIS A 181 -1.12 4.70 -7.27
CA HIS A 181 0.24 5.07 -7.60
C HIS A 181 0.29 6.26 -8.53
N TRP A 182 1.23 7.16 -8.27
CA TRP A 182 1.55 8.30 -9.12
C TRP A 182 3.05 8.37 -9.38
N SER A 183 3.40 8.89 -10.56
CA SER A 183 4.77 9.28 -10.90
C SER A 183 4.94 10.78 -10.76
N TYR A 184 6.12 11.23 -10.33
CA TYR A 184 6.49 12.63 -10.41
C TYR A 184 6.65 13.05 -11.88
N VAL A 185 6.27 14.31 -12.17
CA VAL A 185 6.37 14.93 -13.52
C VAL A 185 7.51 15.92 -13.57
#